data_54a0adc51b4b98fc1e8735772e37d183
#
_entry.id   54a0adc51b4b98fc1e8735772e37d183
#
_cell.length_a   1.000
_cell.length_b   1.000
_cell.length_c   1.000
_cell.angle_alpha   90.00
_cell.angle_beta   90.00
_cell.angle_gamma   90.00
#
_symmetry.space_group_name_H-M   'P 1'
#
loop_
_entity.id
_entity.type
_entity.pdbx_description
1 polymer ?
#
loop_
_entity_poly.entity_id
_entity_poly.type
_entity_poly.pdbx_seq_one_letter_code
_entity_poly.pdbx_strand_id
1 'polypeptide(L)'
;MAAQPKDMEVVKNVDLERYQGRWYEIASMPSSFQPKNGTNTRATYRLKPDQQTIDVLNETWVKGKRGYIHGTAWKADPSSPDAKLKVRFYVPPFLPLVPVTGDYWVLALDEDYQWALIGQPSRKYLWVRHQSLSLSPPPPQIPSCNFFLLSV
;
A
#
# COMPACT_ATOMS: atom_id res chain seq x y z
N MET A 1 -0.94 13.75 32.13
CA MET A 1 -1.88 13.25 31.09
C MET A 1 -1.08 13.03 29.81
N ALA A 2 -0.96 11.80 29.35
CA ALA A 2 -0.39 11.55 28.05
C ALA A 2 -1.34 12.13 26.98
N ALA A 3 -0.83 13.01 26.11
CA ALA A 3 -1.60 13.52 24.99
C ALA A 3 -2.11 12.32 24.16
N GLN A 4 -3.40 12.28 23.88
CA GLN A 4 -3.96 11.31 22.94
C GLN A 4 -3.19 11.44 21.62
N PRO A 5 -2.73 10.35 21.04
CA PRO A 5 -2.03 10.43 19.76
C PRO A 5 -2.99 11.07 18.75
N LYS A 6 -2.56 12.18 18.16
CA LYS A 6 -3.32 12.87 17.11
C LYS A 6 -3.66 11.87 16.01
N ASP A 7 -4.93 11.82 15.60
CA ASP A 7 -5.36 11.01 14.48
C ASP A 7 -4.48 11.26 13.26
N MET A 8 -4.10 10.21 12.57
CA MET A 8 -3.30 10.34 11.35
C MET A 8 -4.15 11.00 10.27
N GLU A 9 -3.63 12.10 9.75
CA GLU A 9 -4.24 12.75 8.60
C GLU A 9 -4.07 11.87 7.35
N VAL A 10 -5.08 11.83 6.53
CA VAL A 10 -5.10 11.10 5.26
C VAL A 10 -5.48 12.04 4.12
N VAL A 11 -5.09 11.65 2.91
CA VAL A 11 -5.52 12.33 1.69
C VAL A 11 -7.04 12.24 1.57
N LYS A 12 -7.66 13.26 1.01
CA LYS A 12 -9.10 13.30 0.73
C LYS A 12 -9.37 13.20 -0.75
N ASN A 13 -10.54 12.62 -1.08
CA ASN A 13 -11.05 12.54 -2.46
C ASN A 13 -10.07 11.86 -3.43
N VAL A 14 -9.45 10.76 -3.00
CA VAL A 14 -8.60 9.97 -3.91
C VAL A 14 -9.44 9.43 -5.05
N ASP A 15 -9.03 9.75 -6.25
CA ASP A 15 -9.59 9.21 -7.48
C ASP A 15 -9.05 7.78 -7.69
N LEU A 16 -9.90 6.78 -7.47
CA LEU A 16 -9.54 5.37 -7.58
C LEU A 16 -9.21 4.96 -9.02
N GLU A 17 -9.76 5.64 -10.01
CA GLU A 17 -9.45 5.39 -11.41
C GLU A 17 -8.01 5.81 -11.75
N ARG A 18 -7.58 6.97 -11.27
CA ARG A 18 -6.19 7.43 -11.39
C ARG A 18 -5.22 6.62 -10.52
N TYR A 19 -5.70 6.05 -9.43
CA TYR A 19 -4.88 5.25 -8.51
C TYR A 19 -4.56 3.85 -9.04
N GLN A 20 -5.21 3.41 -10.10
CA GLN A 20 -4.98 2.13 -10.75
C GLN A 20 -3.55 1.99 -11.29
N GLY A 21 -3.19 0.79 -11.67
CA GLY A 21 -1.92 0.48 -12.31
C GLY A 21 -0.94 -0.18 -11.37
N ARG A 22 0.32 -0.14 -11.76
CA ARG A 22 1.43 -0.79 -11.05
C ARG A 22 2.15 0.22 -10.17
N TRP A 23 2.35 -0.18 -8.92
CA TRP A 23 3.04 0.60 -7.91
C TRP A 23 4.23 -0.20 -7.36
N TYR A 24 5.44 0.27 -7.61
CA TYR A 24 6.65 -0.31 -7.06
C TYR A 24 6.86 0.13 -5.62
N GLU A 25 7.24 -0.79 -4.75
CA GLU A 25 7.60 -0.48 -3.38
C GLU A 25 9.03 0.03 -3.34
N ILE A 26 9.21 1.30 -3.00
CA ILE A 26 10.51 1.97 -2.97
C ILE A 26 11.14 1.84 -1.59
N ALA A 27 10.31 1.93 -0.55
CA ALA A 27 10.74 1.74 0.84
C ALA A 27 9.56 1.24 1.67
N SER A 28 9.86 0.49 2.72
CA SER A 28 8.86 0.05 3.70
C SER A 28 9.47 -0.14 5.08
N MET A 29 8.64 -0.03 6.10
CA MET A 29 9.01 -0.54 7.42
C MET A 29 8.94 -2.07 7.41
N PRO A 30 9.87 -2.76 8.11
CA PRO A 30 9.84 -4.22 8.18
C PRO A 30 8.49 -4.73 8.66
N SER A 31 7.96 -5.73 7.99
CA SER A 31 6.72 -6.39 8.36
C SER A 31 6.90 -7.90 8.44
N SER A 32 6.09 -8.56 9.28
CA SER A 32 6.14 -10.01 9.45
C SER A 32 5.50 -10.77 8.27
N PHE A 33 4.73 -10.09 7.44
CA PHE A 33 4.01 -10.71 6.31
C PHE A 33 4.68 -10.49 4.96
N GLN A 34 5.79 -9.76 4.93
CA GLN A 34 6.62 -9.61 3.73
C GLN A 34 7.91 -10.40 3.87
N PRO A 35 8.37 -11.11 2.84
CA PRO A 35 9.66 -11.78 2.88
C PRO A 35 10.79 -10.77 3.10
N LYS A 36 11.66 -11.03 4.08
CA LYS A 36 12.79 -10.13 4.41
C LYS A 36 13.77 -9.92 3.24
N ASN A 37 13.85 -10.88 2.33
CA ASN A 37 14.75 -10.87 1.18
C ASN A 37 13.95 -10.68 -0.14
N GLY A 38 12.78 -10.08 -0.06
CA GLY A 38 11.97 -9.76 -1.23
C GLY A 38 12.61 -8.64 -2.05
N THR A 39 12.66 -8.82 -3.36
CA THR A 39 13.13 -7.82 -4.32
C THR A 39 12.02 -7.53 -5.33
N ASN A 40 12.09 -6.39 -5.99
CA ASN A 40 11.13 -5.98 -7.01
C ASN A 40 9.67 -6.10 -6.52
N THR A 41 9.44 -5.76 -5.25
CA THR A 41 8.11 -5.82 -4.64
C THR A 41 7.22 -4.74 -5.25
N ARG A 42 6.02 -5.15 -5.63
CA ARG A 42 5.08 -4.25 -6.29
C ARG A 42 3.64 -4.66 -6.02
N ALA A 43 2.73 -3.71 -6.15
CA ALA A 43 1.30 -3.93 -6.16
C ALA A 43 0.71 -3.49 -7.50
N THR A 44 -0.26 -4.23 -7.99
CA THR A 44 -1.06 -3.82 -9.15
C THR A 44 -2.51 -3.68 -8.69
N TYR A 45 -3.09 -2.53 -8.96
CA TYR A 45 -4.48 -2.20 -8.62
C TYR A 45 -5.32 -2.09 -9.88
N ARG A 46 -6.50 -2.70 -9.86
CA ARG A 46 -7.48 -2.61 -10.93
C ARG A 46 -8.86 -2.33 -10.33
N LEU A 47 -9.44 -1.22 -10.68
CA LEU A 47 -10.81 -0.86 -10.28
C LEU A 47 -11.79 -1.80 -10.97
N LYS A 48 -12.73 -2.36 -10.22
CA LYS A 48 -13.78 -3.23 -10.77
C LYS A 48 -14.89 -2.41 -11.43
N PRO A 49 -15.73 -3.04 -12.25
CA PRO A 49 -16.86 -2.35 -12.90
C PRO A 49 -17.84 -1.69 -11.94
N ASP A 50 -17.88 -2.12 -10.67
CA ASP A 50 -18.70 -1.49 -9.62
C ASP A 50 -18.18 -0.10 -9.20
N GLN A 51 -17.01 0.32 -9.67
CA GLN A 51 -16.34 1.59 -9.35
C GLN A 51 -16.06 1.82 -7.86
N GLN A 52 -16.11 0.77 -7.04
CA GLN A 52 -15.95 0.82 -5.58
C GLN A 52 -14.94 -0.18 -5.06
N THR A 53 -14.78 -1.28 -5.76
CA THR A 53 -13.90 -2.39 -5.37
C THR A 53 -12.66 -2.43 -6.25
N ILE A 54 -11.51 -2.64 -5.62
CA ILE A 54 -10.20 -2.73 -6.29
C ILE A 54 -9.69 -4.15 -6.19
N ASP A 55 -9.35 -4.77 -7.30
CA ASP A 55 -8.53 -5.97 -7.31
C ASP A 55 -7.09 -5.61 -7.01
N VAL A 56 -6.49 -6.36 -6.10
CA VAL A 56 -5.11 -6.16 -5.64
C VAL A 56 -4.28 -7.39 -5.96
N LEU A 57 -3.19 -7.19 -6.69
CA LEU A 57 -2.17 -8.21 -6.89
C LEU A 57 -0.86 -7.72 -6.29
N ASN A 58 -0.42 -8.32 -5.21
CA ASN A 58 0.91 -8.08 -4.64
C ASN A 58 1.89 -9.15 -5.12
N GLU A 59 3.06 -8.72 -5.54
CA GLU A 59 4.12 -9.55 -6.08
C GLU A 59 5.46 -9.21 -5.42
N THR A 60 6.28 -10.22 -5.21
CA THR A 60 7.67 -10.06 -4.76
C THR A 60 8.51 -11.23 -5.27
N TRP A 61 9.81 -11.03 -5.40
CA TRP A 61 10.73 -12.10 -5.83
C TRP A 61 11.70 -12.42 -4.71
N VAL A 62 11.84 -13.69 -4.42
CA VAL A 62 12.82 -14.22 -3.46
C VAL A 62 13.71 -15.21 -4.18
N LYS A 63 15.01 -14.94 -4.24
CA LYS A 63 15.98 -15.77 -5.00
C LYS A 63 15.54 -16.07 -6.42
N GLY A 64 15.02 -15.06 -7.12
CA GLY A 64 14.53 -15.16 -8.50
C GLY A 64 13.16 -15.86 -8.67
N LYS A 65 12.54 -16.35 -7.60
CA LYS A 65 11.22 -16.96 -7.66
C LYS A 65 10.14 -15.94 -7.31
N ARG A 66 9.15 -15.82 -8.19
CA ARG A 66 7.99 -14.96 -7.99
C ARG A 66 7.05 -15.53 -6.94
N GLY A 67 6.79 -14.76 -5.88
CA GLY A 67 5.66 -14.97 -4.98
C GLY A 67 4.58 -13.93 -5.26
N TYR A 68 3.32 -14.29 -5.12
CA TYR A 68 2.22 -13.35 -5.29
C TYR A 68 1.03 -13.73 -4.41
N ILE A 69 0.19 -12.73 -4.15
CA ILE A 69 -1.08 -12.91 -3.45
C ILE A 69 -2.12 -11.97 -4.07
N HIS A 70 -3.32 -12.50 -4.28
CA HIS A 70 -4.47 -11.73 -4.71
C HIS A 70 -5.31 -11.28 -3.52
N GLY A 71 -5.83 -10.08 -3.61
CA GLY A 71 -6.71 -9.51 -2.61
C GLY A 71 -7.72 -8.54 -3.22
N THR A 72 -8.48 -7.94 -2.34
CA THR A 72 -9.50 -6.97 -2.70
C THR A 72 -9.45 -5.81 -1.72
N ALA A 73 -9.55 -4.58 -2.23
CA ALA A 73 -9.61 -3.38 -1.41
C ALA A 73 -10.89 -2.59 -1.68
N TRP A 74 -11.33 -1.84 -0.69
CA TRP A 74 -12.52 -0.98 -0.77
C TRP A 74 -12.40 0.16 0.26
N LYS A 75 -13.15 1.23 0.06
CA LYS A 75 -13.22 2.32 1.05
C LYS A 75 -13.87 1.82 2.34
N ALA A 76 -13.26 2.12 3.47
CA ALA A 76 -13.80 1.74 4.79
C ALA A 76 -15.15 2.41 5.05
N ASP A 77 -15.29 3.67 4.62
CA ASP A 77 -16.55 4.43 4.62
C ASP A 77 -16.73 5.07 3.23
N PRO A 78 -17.64 4.53 2.40
CA PRO A 78 -17.91 5.08 1.07
C PRO A 78 -18.42 6.53 1.07
N SER A 79 -19.03 6.98 2.17
CA SER A 79 -19.57 8.34 2.31
C SER A 79 -18.53 9.36 2.71
N SER A 80 -17.40 8.93 3.29
CA SER A 80 -16.31 9.79 3.71
C SER A 80 -15.40 10.18 2.55
N PRO A 81 -14.88 11.42 2.49
CA PRO A 81 -13.85 11.81 1.54
C PRO A 81 -12.49 11.19 1.85
N ASP A 82 -12.29 10.69 3.07
CA ASP A 82 -11.00 10.19 3.56
C ASP A 82 -10.52 8.97 2.78
N ALA A 83 -9.24 8.96 2.42
CA ALA A 83 -8.59 7.83 1.75
C ALA A 83 -8.20 6.73 2.75
N LYS A 84 -9.18 6.26 3.48
CA LYS A 84 -9.09 5.12 4.40
C LYS A 84 -9.74 3.92 3.75
N LEU A 85 -8.89 2.97 3.32
CA LEU A 85 -9.34 1.75 2.68
C LEU A 85 -9.12 0.55 3.60
N LYS A 86 -9.85 -0.51 3.33
CA LYS A 86 -9.60 -1.86 3.83
C LYS A 86 -9.05 -2.70 2.70
N VAL A 87 -8.13 -3.59 3.01
CA VAL A 87 -7.63 -4.59 2.08
C VAL A 87 -7.76 -5.98 2.68
N ARG A 88 -8.25 -6.93 1.91
CA ARG A 88 -8.42 -8.32 2.33
C ARG A 88 -7.64 -9.25 1.42
N PHE A 89 -6.86 -10.12 2.02
CA PHE A 89 -6.19 -11.24 1.38
C PHE A 89 -6.69 -12.54 1.98
N TYR A 90 -6.52 -13.63 1.24
CA TYR A 90 -6.77 -14.97 1.74
C TYR A 90 -5.45 -15.73 1.82
N VAL A 91 -5.17 -16.29 2.97
CA VAL A 91 -3.90 -16.95 3.25
C VAL A 91 -4.12 -18.43 3.62
N PRO A 92 -3.13 -19.30 3.33
CA PRO A 92 -1.94 -19.02 2.50
C PRO A 92 -2.30 -18.86 1.01
N PRO A 93 -1.45 -18.25 0.18
CA PRO A 93 -1.79 -17.97 -1.23
C PRO A 93 -2.09 -19.23 -2.06
N PHE A 94 -1.47 -20.36 -1.73
CA PHE A 94 -1.68 -21.65 -2.40
C PHE A 94 -2.93 -22.41 -1.91
N LEU A 95 -3.52 -21.99 -0.78
CA LEU A 95 -4.74 -22.57 -0.21
C LEU A 95 -5.51 -21.47 0.52
N PRO A 96 -6.27 -20.61 -0.20
CA PRO A 96 -6.82 -19.37 0.32
C PRO A 96 -8.03 -19.60 1.23
N LEU A 97 -7.80 -20.09 2.44
CA LEU A 97 -8.85 -20.45 3.40
C LEU A 97 -9.13 -19.38 4.46
N VAL A 98 -8.11 -18.60 4.85
CA VAL A 98 -8.23 -17.66 5.96
C VAL A 98 -8.22 -16.22 5.44
N PRO A 99 -9.32 -15.45 5.62
CA PRO A 99 -9.33 -14.04 5.27
C PRO A 99 -8.52 -13.23 6.31
N VAL A 100 -7.62 -12.40 5.82
CA VAL A 100 -6.88 -11.41 6.62
C VAL A 100 -7.21 -10.04 6.09
N THR A 101 -7.81 -9.20 6.93
CA THR A 101 -8.18 -7.83 6.56
C THR A 101 -7.31 -6.84 7.32
N GLY A 102 -6.75 -5.89 6.61
CA GLY A 102 -5.93 -4.81 7.16
C GLY A 102 -6.40 -3.43 6.72
N ASP A 103 -5.89 -2.42 7.41
CA ASP A 103 -6.08 -1.03 7.04
C ASP A 103 -5.07 -0.62 5.98
N TYR A 104 -5.50 0.19 5.04
CA TYR A 104 -4.70 0.79 3.99
C TYR A 104 -5.07 2.26 3.88
N TRP A 105 -4.30 3.12 4.54
CA TRP A 105 -4.55 4.54 4.60
C TRP A 105 -3.57 5.30 3.73
N VAL A 106 -4.07 6.07 2.78
CA VAL A 106 -3.22 6.93 1.94
C VAL A 106 -2.93 8.21 2.71
N LEU A 107 -1.71 8.34 3.23
CA LEU A 107 -1.28 9.45 4.07
C LEU A 107 -0.81 10.65 3.26
N ALA A 108 -0.19 10.40 2.12
CA ALA A 108 0.20 11.41 1.15
C ALA A 108 0.15 10.82 -0.26
N LEU A 109 -0.13 11.65 -1.23
CA LEU A 109 -0.26 11.28 -2.63
C LEU A 109 0.20 12.44 -3.49
N ASP A 110 1.01 12.15 -4.48
CA ASP A 110 1.42 13.11 -5.50
C ASP A 110 0.22 13.58 -6.33
N GLU A 111 0.21 14.84 -6.74
CA GLU A 111 -0.89 15.44 -7.54
C GLU A 111 -1.08 14.72 -8.88
N ASP A 112 0.01 14.22 -9.46
CA ASP A 112 0.01 13.42 -10.69
C ASP A 112 -0.04 11.91 -10.42
N TYR A 113 -0.25 11.49 -9.17
CA TYR A 113 -0.33 10.07 -8.77
C TYR A 113 0.95 9.27 -9.04
N GLN A 114 2.11 9.93 -9.06
CA GLN A 114 3.37 9.25 -9.32
C GLN A 114 3.93 8.51 -8.10
N TRP A 115 3.72 9.06 -6.91
CA TRP A 115 4.11 8.40 -5.66
C TRP A 115 3.01 8.49 -4.61
N ALA A 116 3.02 7.55 -3.67
CA ALA A 116 2.10 7.51 -2.54
C ALA A 116 2.81 7.03 -1.26
N LEU A 117 2.39 7.60 -0.14
CA LEU A 117 2.75 7.16 1.19
C LEU A 117 1.55 6.48 1.82
N ILE A 118 1.72 5.23 2.22
CA ILE A 118 0.66 4.40 2.78
C ILE A 118 1.02 3.99 4.20
N GLY A 119 0.05 4.05 5.09
CA GLY A 119 0.21 3.62 6.47
C GLY A 119 -1.03 2.95 7.04
N GLN A 120 -0.98 2.72 8.34
CA GLN A 120 -2.07 2.13 9.13
C GLN A 120 -2.26 2.89 10.44
N PRO A 121 -3.45 2.88 11.03
CA PRO A 121 -3.71 3.56 12.31
C PRO A 121 -2.85 3.02 13.45
N SER A 122 -2.41 1.76 13.37
CA SER A 122 -1.48 1.17 14.33
C SER A 122 -0.09 1.80 14.35
N ARG A 123 0.29 2.56 13.30
CA ARG A 123 1.62 3.17 13.08
C ARG A 123 2.78 2.16 13.05
N LYS A 124 2.46 0.86 12.88
CA LYS A 124 3.47 -0.21 12.81
C LYS A 124 4.01 -0.45 11.41
N TYR A 125 3.28 0.01 10.39
CA TYR A 125 3.61 -0.24 8.99
C TYR A 125 3.53 1.05 8.20
N LEU A 126 4.46 1.19 7.26
CA LEU A 126 4.55 2.32 6.36
C LEU A 126 5.18 1.86 5.05
N TRP A 127 4.64 2.32 3.92
CA TRP A 127 5.14 2.01 2.59
C TRP A 127 5.23 3.28 1.76
N VAL A 128 6.33 3.41 1.03
CA VAL A 128 6.47 4.39 -0.04
C VAL A 128 6.39 3.65 -1.36
N ARG A 129 5.46 4.05 -2.20
CA ARG A 129 5.22 3.44 -3.51
C ARG A 129 5.35 4.47 -4.62
N HIS A 130 5.79 4.03 -5.79
CA HIS A 130 5.95 4.86 -6.98
C HIS A 130 5.49 4.10 -8.22
N GLN A 131 4.83 4.78 -9.16
CA GLN A 131 4.37 4.16 -10.41
C GLN A 131 5.49 3.92 -11.41
N SER A 132 6.64 4.56 -11.24
CA SER A 132 7.83 4.39 -12.08
C SER A 132 9.05 4.06 -11.24
N LEU A 133 9.98 3.31 -11.80
CA LEU A 133 11.30 3.09 -11.19
C LEU A 133 12.24 4.29 -11.32
N SER A 134 11.90 5.26 -12.16
CA SER A 134 12.72 6.46 -12.36
C SER A 134 12.65 7.49 -11.23
N LEU A 135 11.78 7.32 -10.24
CA LEU A 135 11.60 8.18 -9.07
C LEU A 135 11.54 9.69 -9.40
N SER A 136 10.85 10.05 -10.45
CA SER A 136 10.63 11.45 -10.82
C SER A 136 9.12 11.72 -10.89
N PRO A 137 8.57 12.61 -10.08
CA PRO A 137 9.22 13.35 -8.98
C PRO A 137 9.64 12.45 -7.80
N PRO A 138 10.65 12.83 -7.01
CA PRO A 138 11.07 12.03 -5.87
C PRO A 138 9.96 12.01 -4.80
N PRO A 139 9.79 10.89 -4.07
CA PRO A 139 8.87 10.83 -2.94
C PRO A 139 9.32 11.78 -1.82
N PRO A 140 8.39 12.18 -0.92
CA PRO A 140 8.73 13.09 0.16
C PRO A 140 9.82 12.51 1.05
N GLN A 141 10.73 13.38 1.50
CA GLN A 141 11.68 13.00 2.53
C GLN A 141 10.96 12.91 3.87
N ILE A 142 10.95 11.72 4.46
CA ILE A 142 10.33 11.49 5.77
C ILE A 142 11.44 11.54 6.83
N PRO A 143 11.45 12.57 7.69
CA PRO A 143 12.43 12.64 8.75
C PRO A 143 12.26 11.46 9.72
N SER A 144 13.38 10.84 10.11
CA SER A 144 13.49 9.90 11.23
C SER A 144 12.70 8.59 11.18
N CYS A 145 12.48 7.99 10.02
CA CYS A 145 12.09 6.58 9.93
C CYS A 145 13.29 5.74 9.48
N ASN A 146 13.56 4.65 10.19
CA ASN A 146 14.50 3.62 9.72
C ASN A 146 13.85 2.88 8.53
N PHE A 147 13.90 3.49 7.35
CA PHE A 147 13.47 2.86 6.14
C PHE A 147 14.57 1.91 5.63
N PHE A 148 14.20 0.69 5.36
CA PHE A 148 15.00 -0.15 4.50
C PHE A 148 14.69 0.25 3.06
N LEU A 149 15.62 0.95 2.42
CA LEU A 149 15.63 1.11 0.98
C LEU A 149 15.69 -0.30 0.37
N LEU A 150 14.63 -0.69 -0.28
CA LEU A 150 14.62 -1.92 -1.04
C LEU A 150 15.45 -1.66 -2.30
N SER A 151 16.44 -2.51 -2.50
CA SER A 151 17.22 -2.49 -3.75
C SER A 151 16.26 -2.77 -4.90
N VAL A 152 16.13 -1.81 -5.81
CA VAL A 152 15.38 -1.93 -7.06
C VAL A 152 16.14 -2.85 -8.01
#